data_bc8f4d605d79c851c8792513827de630
#
_entry.id   bc8f4d605d79c851c8792513827de630
#
_cell.length_a   1.000
_cell.length_b   1.000
_cell.length_c   1.000
_cell.angle_alpha   90.00
_cell.angle_beta   90.00
_cell.angle_gamma   90.00
#
_symmetry.space_group_name_H-M   'P 1'
#
loop_
_entity.id
_entity.type
_entity.pdbx_description
1 polymer ?
#
loop_
_entity_poly.entity_id
_entity_poly.type
_entity_poly.pdbx_seq_one_letter_code
_entity_poly.pdbx_strand_id
1 'polypeptide(L)'
;MALVWTRKKIIGLVEGTTWDGFLELNRMAFDDYLPRNSESYCIAKTIRLIRKQAPQVKWIISFADGCSCGDGTIYRACNFVLTDIKQNNNLCRLPNGDKIHKMTLQSNPTTPRPELGGRSFYEITGGKYSFDAYVKEVGGTILPGYQLRYIYFIDPTYRKRLTVPEIPFSRIDELGAGMYKGECISQAERHAKSHFE
;
A
#
# COMPACT_ATOMS: atom_id res chain seq x y z
N MET A 1 -12.05 17.11 2.35
CA MET A 1 -10.86 17.96 2.09
C MET A 1 -9.55 17.16 2.02
N ALA A 2 -9.33 16.12 2.81
CA ALA A 2 -8.09 15.29 2.78
C ALA A 2 -7.84 14.55 1.45
N LEU A 3 -8.87 13.96 0.82
CA LEU A 3 -8.77 13.26 -0.47
C LEU A 3 -8.27 14.16 -1.61
N VAL A 4 -8.69 15.42 -1.65
CA VAL A 4 -8.26 16.39 -2.67
C VAL A 4 -6.77 16.75 -2.52
N TRP A 5 -6.29 16.84 -1.28
CA TRP A 5 -4.88 17.14 -0.98
C TRP A 5 -3.94 16.00 -1.38
N THR A 6 -4.32 14.78 -1.08
CA THR A 6 -3.57 13.56 -1.45
C THR A 6 -3.48 13.45 -2.97
N ARG A 7 -4.58 13.68 -3.69
CA ARG A 7 -4.61 13.61 -5.15
C ARG A 7 -3.74 14.68 -5.81
N LYS A 8 -3.68 15.90 -5.26
CA LYS A 8 -2.77 16.97 -5.74
C LYS A 8 -1.30 16.57 -5.63
N LYS A 9 -0.89 15.94 -4.53
CA LYS A 9 0.47 15.44 -4.36
C LYS A 9 0.80 14.31 -5.35
N ILE A 10 -0.15 13.43 -5.60
CA ILE A 10 0.01 12.32 -6.54
C ILE A 10 0.16 12.84 -7.97
N ILE A 11 -0.67 13.80 -8.40
CA ILE A 11 -0.57 14.43 -9.74
C ILE A 11 0.83 14.99 -9.99
N GLY A 12 1.45 15.61 -8.98
CA GLY A 12 2.79 16.18 -9.08
C GLY A 12 3.93 15.17 -9.27
N LEU A 13 3.66 13.85 -9.15
CA LEU A 13 4.68 12.82 -9.36
C LEU A 13 5.07 12.66 -10.83
N VAL A 14 4.17 13.03 -11.75
CA VAL A 14 4.42 12.94 -13.19
C VAL A 14 4.00 14.25 -13.83
N GLU A 15 4.95 15.01 -14.33
CA GLU A 15 4.73 16.33 -14.91
C GLU A 15 3.75 16.30 -16.09
N GLY A 16 2.87 17.30 -16.17
CA GLY A 16 1.84 17.40 -17.21
C GLY A 16 0.68 16.42 -17.06
N THR A 17 0.52 15.80 -15.87
CA THR A 17 -0.64 14.95 -15.57
C THR A 17 -1.89 15.80 -15.33
N THR A 18 -2.99 15.49 -16.02
CA THR A 18 -4.33 16.04 -15.77
C THR A 18 -5.02 15.31 -14.63
N TRP A 19 -6.10 15.91 -14.09
CA TRP A 19 -6.85 15.33 -12.98
C TRP A 19 -7.38 13.91 -13.27
N ASP A 20 -7.75 13.63 -14.51
CA ASP A 20 -8.26 12.36 -15.04
C ASP A 20 -7.17 11.52 -15.74
N GLY A 21 -5.93 12.03 -15.76
CA GLY A 21 -4.79 11.43 -16.46
C GLY A 21 -4.14 10.24 -15.73
N PHE A 22 -4.61 9.88 -14.54
CA PHE A 22 -4.08 8.72 -13.80
C PHE A 22 -5.16 7.99 -13.00
N LEU A 23 -4.88 6.75 -12.66
CA LEU A 23 -5.70 5.92 -11.77
C LEU A 23 -4.87 5.38 -10.61
N GLU A 24 -5.52 5.09 -9.51
CA GLU A 24 -4.94 4.34 -8.39
C GLU A 24 -5.50 2.90 -8.40
N LEU A 25 -4.61 1.92 -8.44
CA LEU A 25 -4.93 0.53 -8.14
C LEU A 25 -4.92 0.37 -6.61
N ASN A 26 -6.07 0.64 -6.01
CA ASN A 26 -6.21 0.78 -4.57
C ASN A 26 -6.38 -0.58 -3.86
N ARG A 27 -7.11 -1.52 -4.48
CA ARG A 27 -7.37 -2.81 -3.86
C ARG A 27 -7.41 -3.92 -4.90
N MET A 28 -6.78 -5.02 -4.54
CA MET A 28 -6.78 -6.25 -5.32
C MET A 28 -6.90 -7.43 -4.34
N ALA A 29 -7.87 -8.30 -4.59
CA ALA A 29 -8.08 -9.51 -3.80
C ALA A 29 -8.39 -10.67 -4.74
N PHE A 30 -7.78 -11.80 -4.50
CA PHE A 30 -7.93 -13.03 -5.26
C PHE A 30 -8.08 -14.20 -4.30
N ASP A 31 -8.84 -15.20 -4.70
CA ASP A 31 -9.00 -16.42 -3.95
C ASP A 31 -7.79 -17.36 -4.18
N ASP A 32 -7.41 -18.10 -3.15
CA ASP A 32 -6.21 -18.97 -3.14
C ASP A 32 -6.33 -20.14 -4.13
N TYR A 33 -7.55 -20.52 -4.57
CA TYR A 33 -7.75 -21.59 -5.55
C TYR A 33 -7.46 -21.18 -7.00
N LEU A 34 -7.25 -19.88 -7.25
CA LEU A 34 -6.95 -19.40 -8.60
C LEU A 34 -5.55 -19.82 -9.06
N PRO A 35 -5.36 -20.07 -10.36
CA PRO A 35 -4.07 -20.43 -10.90
C PRO A 35 -2.99 -19.38 -10.57
N ARG A 36 -1.76 -19.84 -10.42
CA ARG A 36 -0.59 -18.97 -10.24
C ARG A 36 -0.56 -17.90 -11.35
N ASN A 37 -0.18 -16.67 -10.99
CA ASN A 37 -0.14 -15.49 -11.87
C ASN A 37 -1.50 -14.91 -12.29
N SER A 38 -2.62 -15.32 -11.68
CA SER A 38 -3.95 -14.75 -11.97
C SER A 38 -3.99 -13.25 -11.75
N GLU A 39 -3.31 -12.72 -10.73
CA GLU A 39 -3.24 -11.29 -10.44
C GLU A 39 -2.55 -10.52 -11.57
N SER A 40 -1.38 -10.97 -12.01
CA SER A 40 -0.65 -10.31 -13.11
C SER A 40 -1.40 -10.38 -14.43
N TYR A 41 -2.09 -11.50 -14.69
CA TYR A 41 -2.98 -11.64 -15.85
C TYR A 41 -4.13 -10.62 -15.80
N CYS A 42 -4.80 -10.48 -14.66
CA CYS A 42 -5.88 -9.52 -14.47
C CYS A 42 -5.40 -8.07 -14.61
N ILE A 43 -4.25 -7.73 -14.04
CA ILE A 43 -3.62 -6.41 -14.21
C ILE A 43 -3.37 -6.12 -15.70
N ALA A 44 -2.78 -7.07 -16.41
CA ALA A 44 -2.49 -6.90 -17.85
C ALA A 44 -3.76 -6.72 -18.67
N LYS A 45 -4.83 -7.46 -18.38
CA LYS A 45 -6.14 -7.30 -19.03
C LYS A 45 -6.77 -5.95 -18.71
N THR A 46 -6.74 -5.53 -17.46
CA THR A 46 -7.25 -4.21 -17.01
C THR A 46 -6.52 -3.07 -17.72
N ILE A 47 -5.19 -3.12 -17.83
CA ILE A 47 -4.39 -2.12 -18.55
C ILE A 47 -4.82 -2.04 -20.03
N ARG A 48 -5.07 -3.18 -20.69
CA ARG A 48 -5.55 -3.18 -22.08
C ARG A 48 -6.92 -2.53 -22.22
N LEU A 49 -7.83 -2.77 -21.27
CA LEU A 49 -9.15 -2.15 -21.25
C LEU A 49 -9.05 -0.64 -21.03
N ILE A 50 -8.21 -0.20 -20.09
CA ILE A 50 -7.98 1.23 -19.81
C ILE A 50 -7.46 1.92 -21.07
N ARG A 51 -6.45 1.35 -21.76
CA ARG A 51 -5.92 1.92 -23.01
C ARG A 51 -7.02 2.14 -24.06
N LYS A 52 -8.00 1.24 -24.13
CA LYS A 52 -9.09 1.30 -25.11
C LYS A 52 -10.22 2.24 -24.70
N GLN A 53 -10.60 2.22 -23.41
CA GLN A 53 -11.82 2.87 -22.93
C GLN A 53 -11.56 4.21 -22.26
N ALA A 54 -10.34 4.44 -21.77
CA ALA A 54 -9.94 5.64 -21.07
C ALA A 54 -8.55 6.14 -21.53
N PRO A 55 -8.40 6.55 -22.81
CA PRO A 55 -7.11 6.92 -23.41
C PRO A 55 -6.46 8.17 -22.77
N GLN A 56 -7.23 8.96 -22.01
CA GLN A 56 -6.72 10.07 -21.22
C GLN A 56 -5.85 9.60 -20.05
N VAL A 57 -6.06 8.38 -19.54
CA VAL A 57 -5.25 7.80 -18.45
C VAL A 57 -3.87 7.42 -18.97
N LYS A 58 -2.82 8.02 -18.42
CA LYS A 58 -1.44 7.87 -18.88
C LYS A 58 -0.61 6.97 -17.97
N TRP A 59 -0.98 6.87 -16.69
CA TRP A 59 -0.25 6.06 -15.74
C TRP A 59 -1.16 5.58 -14.59
N ILE A 60 -0.70 4.56 -13.90
CA ILE A 60 -1.37 3.97 -12.74
C ILE A 60 -0.42 4.01 -11.56
N ILE A 61 -0.91 4.42 -10.38
CA ILE A 61 -0.19 4.32 -9.13
C ILE A 61 -0.76 3.18 -8.28
N SER A 62 0.10 2.54 -7.51
CA SER A 62 -0.32 1.59 -6.47
C SER A 62 0.63 1.63 -5.29
N PHE A 63 0.12 1.23 -4.14
CA PHE A 63 0.88 1.15 -2.90
C PHE A 63 0.86 -0.28 -2.39
N ALA A 64 2.04 -0.83 -2.12
CA ALA A 64 2.16 -2.07 -1.36
C ALA A 64 2.33 -1.71 0.11
N ASP A 65 1.40 -2.17 0.94
CA ASP A 65 1.51 -2.05 2.39
C ASP A 65 2.13 -3.34 2.95
N GLY A 66 3.42 -3.28 3.19
CA GLY A 66 4.17 -4.41 3.71
C GLY A 66 3.69 -4.90 5.06
N CYS A 67 3.13 -4.03 5.91
CA CYS A 67 2.59 -4.42 7.21
C CYS A 67 1.42 -5.41 7.08
N SER A 68 0.65 -5.32 6.00
CA SER A 68 -0.58 -6.09 5.80
C SER A 68 -0.43 -7.23 4.81
N CYS A 69 0.35 -7.03 3.74
CA CYS A 69 0.39 -7.95 2.60
C CYS A 69 1.81 -8.37 2.24
N GLY A 70 2.56 -7.48 1.59
CA GLY A 70 3.87 -7.76 1.05
C GLY A 70 4.52 -6.54 0.40
N ASP A 71 5.69 -6.74 -0.17
CA ASP A 71 6.53 -5.69 -0.76
C ASP A 71 6.21 -5.37 -2.24
N GLY A 72 5.09 -5.84 -2.75
CA GLY A 72 4.65 -5.55 -4.12
C GLY A 72 5.30 -6.40 -5.21
N THR A 73 5.63 -7.65 -4.94
CA THR A 73 6.15 -8.61 -5.94
C THR A 73 5.30 -8.64 -7.21
N ILE A 74 3.97 -8.56 -7.09
CA ILE A 74 3.03 -8.55 -8.23
C ILE A 74 3.25 -7.32 -9.11
N TYR A 75 3.45 -6.14 -8.52
CA TYR A 75 3.69 -4.90 -9.27
C TYR A 75 5.00 -4.98 -10.04
N ARG A 76 6.05 -5.53 -9.42
CA ARG A 76 7.35 -5.78 -10.10
C ARG A 76 7.19 -6.70 -11.30
N ALA A 77 6.45 -7.81 -11.12
CA ALA A 77 6.14 -8.76 -12.21
C ALA A 77 5.31 -8.14 -13.35
N CYS A 78 4.57 -7.06 -13.07
CA CYS A 78 3.77 -6.32 -14.05
C CYS A 78 4.47 -5.08 -14.62
N ASN A 79 5.79 -4.94 -14.46
CA ASN A 79 6.60 -3.82 -14.96
C ASN A 79 6.24 -2.46 -14.36
N PHE A 80 5.74 -2.42 -13.13
CA PHE A 80 5.68 -1.18 -12.37
C PHE A 80 7.10 -0.81 -11.91
N VAL A 81 7.39 0.48 -11.87
CA VAL A 81 8.63 1.01 -11.31
C VAL A 81 8.40 1.40 -9.85
N LEU A 82 9.38 1.16 -9.00
CA LEU A 82 9.37 1.57 -7.61
C LEU A 82 9.83 3.02 -7.52
N THR A 83 9.09 3.87 -6.78
CA THR A 83 9.36 5.31 -6.70
C THR A 83 9.41 5.85 -5.27
N ASP A 84 9.07 5.04 -4.28
CA ASP A 84 9.18 5.40 -2.87
C ASP A 84 9.21 4.16 -1.98
N ILE A 85 9.99 4.22 -0.90
CA ILE A 85 9.99 3.25 0.20
C ILE A 85 9.90 4.05 1.49
N LYS A 86 8.74 4.03 2.12
CA LYS A 86 8.48 4.82 3.32
C LYS A 86 8.15 3.92 4.50
N GLN A 87 8.75 4.20 5.64
CA GLN A 87 8.38 3.52 6.88
C GLN A 87 6.90 3.76 7.20
N ASN A 88 6.20 2.71 7.58
CA ASN A 88 4.77 2.71 7.89
C ASN A 88 4.53 2.09 9.27
N ASN A 89 4.13 2.92 10.24
CA ASN A 89 3.84 2.54 11.61
C ASN A 89 2.33 2.64 11.89
N ASN A 90 1.49 2.36 10.91
CA ASN A 90 0.04 2.52 11.02
C ASN A 90 -0.70 1.24 11.44
N LEU A 91 0.01 0.17 11.75
CA LEU A 91 -0.56 -1.10 12.20
C LEU A 91 -0.20 -1.36 13.65
N CYS A 92 -1.19 -1.66 14.47
CA CYS A 92 -1.04 -2.06 15.85
C CYS A 92 -1.48 -3.52 16.03
N ARG A 93 -0.71 -4.28 16.82
CA ARG A 93 -1.14 -5.58 17.34
C ARG A 93 -1.69 -5.39 18.74
N LEU A 94 -2.92 -5.86 18.98
CA LEU A 94 -3.57 -5.88 20.28
C LEU A 94 -3.04 -7.03 21.14
N PRO A 95 -3.24 -7.01 22.47
CA PRO A 95 -2.85 -8.11 23.38
C PRO A 95 -3.51 -9.46 23.05
N ASN A 96 -4.70 -9.45 22.45
CA ASN A 96 -5.39 -10.66 21.99
C ASN A 96 -4.87 -11.20 20.63
N GLY A 97 -3.86 -10.53 20.03
CA GLY A 97 -3.28 -10.91 18.75
C GLY A 97 -3.89 -10.24 17.52
N ASP A 98 -5.05 -9.61 17.65
CA ASP A 98 -5.71 -8.90 16.54
C ASP A 98 -4.86 -7.74 16.04
N LYS A 99 -5.00 -7.42 14.75
CA LYS A 99 -4.32 -6.30 14.12
C LYS A 99 -5.32 -5.21 13.75
N ILE A 100 -5.02 -3.98 14.12
CA ILE A 100 -5.85 -2.81 13.79
C ILE A 100 -4.99 -1.78 13.06
N HIS A 101 -5.48 -1.37 11.90
CA HIS A 101 -4.86 -0.32 11.10
C HIS A 101 -5.42 1.06 11.48
N LYS A 102 -4.54 2.07 11.57
CA LYS A 102 -4.88 3.46 11.89
C LYS A 102 -6.04 4.00 11.05
N MET A 103 -6.10 3.69 9.76
CA MET A 103 -7.18 4.14 8.88
C MET A 103 -8.56 3.58 9.29
N THR A 104 -8.62 2.37 9.84
CA THR A 104 -9.87 1.80 10.36
C THR A 104 -10.44 2.64 11.50
N LEU A 105 -9.57 3.15 12.38
CA LEU A 105 -9.95 4.04 13.46
C LEU A 105 -10.40 5.42 12.95
N GLN A 106 -9.67 5.95 11.98
CA GLN A 106 -9.95 7.29 11.42
C GLN A 106 -11.19 7.33 10.52
N SER A 107 -11.51 6.22 9.85
CA SER A 107 -12.71 6.13 9.00
C SER A 107 -13.99 6.10 9.83
N ASN A 108 -13.94 5.55 11.04
CA ASN A 108 -15.09 5.42 11.93
C ASN A 108 -14.70 5.83 13.37
N PRO A 109 -14.35 7.09 13.60
CA PRO A 109 -13.73 7.51 14.84
C PRO A 109 -14.67 7.51 16.06
N THR A 110 -15.97 7.61 15.83
CA THR A 110 -17.02 7.63 16.89
C THR A 110 -17.63 6.27 17.17
N THR A 111 -17.26 5.24 16.42
CA THR A 111 -17.79 3.89 16.63
C THR A 111 -17.24 3.31 17.93
N PRO A 112 -18.09 2.81 18.84
CA PRO A 112 -17.66 2.10 20.03
C PRO A 112 -16.84 0.86 19.68
N ARG A 113 -15.78 0.60 20.47
CA ARG A 113 -14.84 -0.50 20.22
C ARG A 113 -14.70 -1.39 21.43
N PRO A 114 -14.83 -2.72 21.26
CA PRO A 114 -14.70 -3.68 22.36
C PRO A 114 -13.35 -3.56 23.09
N GLU A 115 -12.26 -3.41 22.34
CA GLU A 115 -10.90 -3.27 22.88
C GLU A 115 -10.67 -2.00 23.70
N LEU A 116 -11.59 -1.03 23.62
CA LEU A 116 -11.61 0.20 24.41
C LEU A 116 -12.67 0.18 25.51
N GLY A 117 -13.24 -1.00 25.83
CA GLY A 117 -14.31 -1.11 26.80
C GLY A 117 -15.61 -0.41 26.37
N GLY A 118 -15.87 -0.37 25.06
CA GLY A 118 -17.06 0.28 24.49
C GLY A 118 -16.89 1.77 24.20
N ARG A 119 -15.75 2.38 24.53
CA ARG A 119 -15.43 3.76 24.15
C ARG A 119 -14.99 3.84 22.68
N SER A 120 -15.13 5.01 22.08
CA SER A 120 -14.70 5.29 20.71
C SER A 120 -13.28 5.85 20.64
N PHE A 121 -12.68 5.80 19.45
CA PHE A 121 -11.37 6.43 19.19
C PHE A 121 -11.41 7.95 19.40
N TYR A 122 -12.53 8.59 19.05
CA TYR A 122 -12.76 10.02 19.31
C TYR A 122 -12.71 10.35 20.80
N GLU A 123 -13.43 9.58 21.62
CA GLU A 123 -13.52 9.82 23.07
C GLU A 123 -12.17 9.69 23.76
N ILE A 124 -11.42 8.61 23.51
CA ILE A 124 -10.12 8.38 24.15
C ILE A 124 -9.04 9.38 23.72
N THR A 125 -9.18 9.98 22.54
CA THR A 125 -8.19 10.94 22.01
C THR A 125 -8.65 12.39 22.16
N GLY A 126 -9.85 12.66 22.66
CA GLY A 126 -10.42 14.00 22.76
C GLY A 126 -10.49 14.69 21.38
N GLY A 127 -10.75 13.93 20.31
CA GLY A 127 -10.83 14.43 18.94
C GLY A 127 -9.48 14.72 18.26
N LYS A 128 -8.35 14.45 18.92
CA LYS A 128 -7.01 14.64 18.34
C LYS A 128 -6.56 13.51 17.40
N TYR A 129 -7.29 12.40 17.39
CA TYR A 129 -7.02 11.22 16.53
C TYR A 129 -5.60 10.67 16.60
N SER A 130 -4.97 10.74 17.78
CA SER A 130 -3.62 10.25 18.01
C SER A 130 -3.59 8.72 18.04
N PHE A 131 -2.88 8.12 17.09
CA PHE A 131 -2.72 6.66 17.03
C PHE A 131 -1.87 6.13 18.19
N ASP A 132 -0.85 6.88 18.61
CA ASP A 132 0.01 6.51 19.75
C ASP A 132 -0.80 6.48 21.06
N ALA A 133 -1.72 7.43 21.25
CA ALA A 133 -2.62 7.43 22.40
C ALA A 133 -3.53 6.19 22.39
N TYR A 134 -4.05 5.80 21.23
CA TYR A 134 -4.82 4.57 21.10
C TYR A 134 -4.00 3.33 21.46
N VAL A 135 -2.81 3.20 20.87
CA VAL A 135 -1.91 2.06 21.11
C VAL A 135 -1.58 1.92 22.60
N LYS A 136 -1.31 3.04 23.26
CA LYS A 136 -1.06 3.07 24.71
C LYS A 136 -2.28 2.64 25.52
N GLU A 137 -3.48 3.12 25.16
CA GLU A 137 -4.72 2.82 25.86
C GLU A 137 -5.09 1.34 25.79
N VAL A 138 -4.90 0.70 24.63
CA VAL A 138 -5.22 -0.74 24.46
C VAL A 138 -4.07 -1.66 24.89
N GLY A 139 -2.94 -1.12 25.35
CA GLY A 139 -1.75 -1.93 25.66
C GLY A 139 -1.19 -2.65 24.43
N GLY A 140 -1.39 -2.08 23.26
CA GLY A 140 -0.96 -2.68 21.99
C GLY A 140 0.51 -2.42 21.67
N THR A 141 0.99 -3.01 20.59
CA THR A 141 2.35 -2.83 20.04
C THR A 141 2.28 -2.41 18.59
N ILE A 142 2.98 -1.32 18.23
CA ILE A 142 3.10 -0.92 16.84
C ILE A 142 3.92 -1.97 16.08
N LEU A 143 3.39 -2.44 14.96
CA LEU A 143 4.10 -3.33 14.04
C LEU A 143 4.84 -2.45 13.02
N PRO A 144 6.18 -2.47 13.02
CA PRO A 144 6.95 -1.73 12.03
C PRO A 144 6.78 -2.36 10.66
N GLY A 145 6.77 -1.53 9.63
CA GLY A 145 6.70 -1.98 8.26
C GLY A 145 6.97 -0.86 7.29
N TYR A 146 6.76 -1.12 6.01
CA TYR A 146 7.03 -0.17 4.95
C TYR A 146 5.86 -0.09 3.98
N GLN A 147 5.63 1.09 3.45
CA GLN A 147 4.76 1.33 2.32
C GLN A 147 5.62 1.64 1.10
N LEU A 148 5.44 0.87 0.03
CA LEU A 148 6.19 1.00 -1.21
C LEU A 148 5.27 1.56 -2.28
N ARG A 149 5.71 2.59 -3.00
CA ARG A 149 4.95 3.23 -4.07
C ARG A 149 5.43 2.77 -5.43
N TYR A 150 4.49 2.24 -6.22
CA TYR A 150 4.71 1.72 -7.55
C TYR A 150 3.95 2.52 -8.59
N ILE A 151 4.56 2.75 -9.76
CA ILE A 151 3.95 3.44 -10.90
C ILE A 151 4.09 2.58 -12.15
N TYR A 152 2.99 2.42 -12.88
CA TYR A 152 2.97 1.83 -14.22
C TYR A 152 2.62 2.89 -15.26
N PHE A 153 3.42 3.01 -16.31
CA PHE A 153 3.17 3.97 -17.38
C PHE A 153 2.40 3.30 -18.53
N ILE A 154 1.12 3.64 -18.66
CA ILE A 154 0.27 3.21 -19.79
C ILE A 154 0.81 3.84 -21.07
N ASP A 155 1.17 5.13 -21.02
CA ASP A 155 1.89 5.85 -22.05
C ASP A 155 3.38 5.96 -21.62
N PRO A 156 4.30 5.22 -22.29
CA PRO A 156 5.71 5.19 -21.91
C PRO A 156 6.40 6.56 -21.95
N THR A 157 5.88 7.51 -22.73
CA THR A 157 6.46 8.86 -22.82
C THR A 157 6.36 9.63 -21.50
N TYR A 158 5.37 9.30 -20.65
CA TYR A 158 5.20 9.90 -19.34
C TYR A 158 6.24 9.44 -18.32
N ARG A 159 6.94 8.32 -18.55
CA ARG A 159 8.04 7.89 -17.68
C ARG A 159 9.17 8.93 -17.59
N LYS A 160 9.45 9.62 -18.70
CA LYS A 160 10.46 10.70 -18.72
C LYS A 160 10.03 11.97 -17.98
N ARG A 161 8.75 12.07 -17.59
CA ARG A 161 8.16 13.19 -16.85
C ARG A 161 8.06 12.91 -15.36
N LEU A 162 8.60 11.78 -14.89
CA LEU A 162 8.64 11.44 -13.48
C LEU A 162 9.46 12.48 -12.71
N THR A 163 8.90 13.08 -11.67
CA THR A 163 9.53 14.13 -10.86
C THR A 163 10.34 13.60 -9.69
N VAL A 164 10.27 12.30 -9.46
CA VAL A 164 10.99 11.57 -8.41
C VAL A 164 11.85 10.48 -9.03
N PRO A 165 12.95 10.05 -8.40
CA PRO A 165 13.79 8.99 -8.95
C PRO A 165 13.06 7.65 -8.96
N GLU A 166 13.38 6.82 -9.95
CA GLU A 166 13.11 5.39 -9.89
C GLU A 166 14.10 4.73 -8.93
N ILE A 167 13.60 3.88 -8.06
CA ILE A 167 14.38 3.20 -7.04
C ILE A 167 14.64 1.76 -7.51
N PRO A 168 15.89 1.28 -7.51
CA PRO A 168 16.19 -0.12 -7.80
C PRO A 168 15.48 -1.04 -6.80
N PHE A 169 14.98 -2.19 -7.25
CA PHE A 169 14.29 -3.13 -6.36
C PHE A 169 15.20 -3.73 -5.28
N SER A 170 16.52 -3.81 -5.52
CA SER A 170 17.51 -4.20 -4.50
C SER A 170 17.43 -3.32 -3.25
N ARG A 171 17.01 -2.07 -3.40
CA ARG A 171 16.88 -1.13 -2.30
C ARG A 171 15.85 -1.59 -1.24
N ILE A 172 14.89 -2.43 -1.62
CA ILE A 172 13.91 -3.03 -0.70
C ILE A 172 14.65 -3.89 0.34
N ASP A 173 15.53 -4.78 -0.12
CA ASP A 173 16.29 -5.67 0.77
C ASP A 173 17.36 -4.89 1.57
N GLU A 174 18.04 -3.93 0.93
CA GLU A 174 19.04 -3.09 1.58
C GLU A 174 18.48 -2.28 2.76
N LEU A 175 17.20 -1.86 2.68
CA LEU A 175 16.50 -1.14 3.75
C LEU A 175 15.78 -2.07 4.73
N GLY A 176 15.86 -3.38 4.55
CA GLY A 176 15.07 -4.33 5.33
C GLY A 176 13.56 -4.17 5.14
N ALA A 177 13.14 -3.64 3.98
CA ALA A 177 11.74 -3.38 3.65
C ALA A 177 11.04 -4.56 2.97
N GLY A 178 11.72 -5.70 2.82
CA GLY A 178 11.16 -6.93 2.28
C GLY A 178 10.07 -7.47 3.21
N MET A 179 8.88 -7.72 2.65
CA MET A 179 7.71 -8.15 3.41
C MET A 179 6.97 -9.24 2.66
N TYR A 180 6.53 -10.26 3.39
CA TYR A 180 5.70 -11.33 2.84
C TYR A 180 4.66 -11.77 3.88
N LYS A 181 3.38 -11.75 3.52
CA LYS A 181 2.25 -12.10 4.41
C LYS A 181 2.32 -11.40 5.77
N GLY A 182 2.78 -10.13 5.78
CA GLY A 182 2.92 -9.31 7.00
C GLY A 182 4.14 -9.63 7.87
N GLU A 183 5.09 -10.44 7.37
CA GLU A 183 6.37 -10.73 8.03
C GLU A 183 7.52 -10.03 7.28
N CYS A 184 8.46 -9.47 8.05
CA CYS A 184 9.67 -8.88 7.49
C CYS A 184 10.64 -10.00 7.10
N ILE A 185 10.77 -10.26 5.81
CA ILE A 185 11.72 -11.25 5.27
C ILE A 185 12.36 -10.73 3.98
N SER A 186 13.63 -11.05 3.79
CA SER A 186 14.35 -10.76 2.56
C SER A 186 13.87 -11.62 1.38
N GLN A 187 14.21 -11.19 0.17
CA GLN A 187 13.92 -11.99 -1.03
C GLN A 187 14.63 -13.35 -0.99
N ALA A 188 15.86 -13.42 -0.47
CA ALA A 188 16.62 -14.67 -0.33
C ALA A 188 15.94 -15.66 0.62
N GLU A 189 15.48 -15.19 1.79
CA GLU A 189 14.75 -16.01 2.76
C GLU A 189 13.41 -16.50 2.20
N ARG A 190 12.72 -15.67 1.41
CA ARG A 190 11.49 -16.06 0.73
C ARG A 190 11.72 -17.19 -0.28
N HIS A 191 12.76 -17.09 -1.10
CA HIS A 191 13.12 -18.15 -2.04
C HIS A 191 13.48 -19.45 -1.32
N ALA A 192 14.22 -19.37 -0.22
CA ALA A 192 14.54 -20.56 0.59
C ALA A 192 13.26 -21.23 1.13
N LYS A 193 12.28 -20.47 1.65
CA LYS A 193 11.00 -21.02 2.14
C LYS A 193 10.16 -21.67 1.02
N SER A 194 10.14 -21.09 -0.19
CA SER A 194 9.33 -21.61 -1.31
C SER A 194 9.85 -22.91 -1.94
N HIS A 195 11.04 -23.35 -1.59
CA HIS A 195 11.58 -24.66 -2.01
C HIS A 195 11.20 -25.80 -1.07
N PHE A 196 10.56 -25.51 0.06
CA PHE A 196 10.14 -26.51 1.05
C PHE A 196 8.61 -26.68 1.14
N GLU A 197 7.82 -25.93 0.37
CA GLU A 197 6.37 -26.08 0.15
C GLU A 197 6.10 -26.69 -1.25
#